data_ed25aef2dcaf8392d36f54f36bf23ee9
#
_entry.id   ed25aef2dcaf8392d36f54f36bf23ee9
#
_cell.length_a   1.000
_cell.length_b   1.000
_cell.length_c   1.000
_cell.angle_alpha   90.00
_cell.angle_beta   90.00
_cell.angle_gamma   90.00
#
_symmetry.space_group_name_H-M   'P 1'
#
loop_
_entity.id
_entity.type
_entity.pdbx_description
1 polymer ?
#
loop_
_entity_poly.entity_id
_entity_poly.type
_entity_poly.pdbx_seq_one_letter_code
_entity_poly.pdbx_strand_id
1 'polypeptide(L)'
;MADFSVLDEIYQVVVERKKNPKEGSYTNYLLDKGLDKICKKVGEEASEVIIAAKNNVNSELQYEIADLIYHLSVLMVNQGLTWDDIINELAKRRK
;
A
#
# COMPACT_ATOMS: atom_id res chain seq x y z
N MET A 1 -9.29 -20.29 -2.02
CA MET A 1 -9.39 -19.03 -1.25
C MET A 1 -8.05 -18.30 -1.23
N ALA A 2 -8.09 -16.98 -1.30
CA ALA A 2 -6.85 -16.20 -1.27
C ALA A 2 -6.16 -16.29 0.08
N ASP A 3 -4.84 -16.22 0.06
CA ASP A 3 -4.02 -16.17 1.25
C ASP A 3 -3.77 -14.69 1.63
N PHE A 4 -4.54 -14.21 2.59
CA PHE A 4 -4.44 -12.82 3.01
C PHE A 4 -3.19 -12.50 3.84
N SER A 5 -2.41 -13.52 4.21
CA SER A 5 -1.15 -13.28 4.92
C SER A 5 -0.16 -12.47 4.08
N VAL A 6 -0.33 -12.47 2.76
CA VAL A 6 0.48 -11.64 1.86
C VAL A 6 0.41 -10.15 2.23
N LEU A 7 -0.75 -9.68 2.71
CA LEU A 7 -0.89 -8.28 3.14
C LEU A 7 0.07 -7.96 4.29
N ASP A 8 0.16 -8.86 5.26
CA ASP A 8 1.09 -8.67 6.37
C ASP A 8 2.55 -8.84 5.93
N GLU A 9 2.82 -9.77 5.03
CA GLU A 9 4.18 -9.97 4.51
C GLU A 9 4.70 -8.69 3.84
N ILE A 10 3.88 -8.05 3.01
CA ILE A 10 4.24 -6.78 2.37
C ILE A 10 4.48 -5.69 3.41
N TYR A 11 3.59 -5.61 4.40
CA TYR A 11 3.72 -4.67 5.50
C TYR A 11 5.06 -4.88 6.23
N GLN A 12 5.39 -6.13 6.55
CA GLN A 12 6.62 -6.45 7.27
C GLN A 12 7.88 -6.13 6.46
N VAL A 13 7.82 -6.29 5.14
CA VAL A 13 8.94 -5.87 4.28
C VAL A 13 9.17 -4.37 4.42
N VAL A 14 8.12 -3.57 4.45
CA VAL A 14 8.24 -2.12 4.61
C VAL A 14 8.83 -1.78 5.99
N VAL A 15 8.35 -2.45 7.05
CA VAL A 15 8.90 -2.29 8.40
C VAL A 15 10.40 -2.61 8.40
N GLU A 16 10.79 -3.69 7.76
CA GLU A 16 12.19 -4.10 7.68
C GLU A 16 13.04 -3.07 6.96
N ARG A 17 12.55 -2.52 5.85
CA ARG A 17 13.26 -1.48 5.11
C ARG A 17 13.43 -0.20 5.94
N LYS A 18 12.46 0.10 6.79
CA LYS A 18 12.57 1.26 7.69
C LYS A 18 13.65 1.06 8.74
N LYS A 19 13.76 -0.15 9.30
CA LYS A 19 14.77 -0.49 10.32
C LYS A 19 16.16 -0.63 9.71
N ASN A 20 16.24 -1.29 8.59
CA ASN A 20 17.50 -1.65 7.92
C ASN A 20 17.45 -1.17 6.47
N PRO A 21 17.70 0.12 6.23
CA PRO A 21 17.63 0.68 4.89
C PRO A 21 18.52 -0.07 3.90
N LYS A 22 18.02 -0.24 2.69
CA LYS A 22 18.72 -0.91 1.61
C LYS A 22 18.90 0.06 0.45
N GLU A 23 20.15 0.27 0.03
CA GLU A 23 20.45 1.15 -1.08
C GLU A 23 19.73 0.68 -2.35
N GLY A 24 19.13 1.61 -3.09
CA GLY A 24 18.40 1.31 -4.31
C GLY A 24 16.97 0.85 -4.08
N SER A 25 16.52 0.73 -2.83
CA SER A 25 15.16 0.33 -2.52
C SER A 25 14.18 1.47 -2.78
N TYR A 26 13.15 1.21 -3.60
CA TYR A 26 12.07 2.17 -3.82
C TYR A 26 11.31 2.47 -2.52
N THR A 27 11.10 1.45 -1.68
CA THR A 27 10.45 1.64 -0.37
C THR A 27 11.23 2.63 0.47
N ASN A 28 12.55 2.50 0.52
CA ASN A 28 13.40 3.45 1.26
C ASN A 28 13.34 4.85 0.65
N TYR A 29 13.29 4.94 -0.67
CA TYR A 29 13.12 6.24 -1.33
C TYR A 29 11.86 6.94 -0.82
N LEU A 30 10.74 6.21 -0.76
CA LEU A 30 9.47 6.77 -0.27
C LEU A 30 9.55 7.17 1.21
N LEU A 31 10.10 6.30 2.05
CA LEU A 31 10.24 6.58 3.47
C LEU A 31 11.15 7.78 3.72
N ASP A 32 12.23 7.89 2.97
CA ASP A 32 13.16 9.02 3.09
C ASP A 32 12.54 10.34 2.66
N LYS A 33 11.75 10.32 1.60
CA LYS A 33 11.04 11.53 1.13
C LYS A 33 9.95 11.96 2.09
N GLY A 34 9.34 11.02 2.80
CA GLY A 34 8.39 11.31 3.85
C GLY A 34 6.94 11.40 3.40
N LEU A 35 6.11 11.89 4.31
CA LEU A 35 4.65 11.83 4.20
C LEU A 35 4.10 12.46 2.91
N ASP A 36 4.57 13.65 2.55
CA ASP A 36 4.01 14.33 1.39
C ASP A 36 4.22 13.53 0.09
N LYS A 37 5.41 12.94 -0.07
CA LYS A 37 5.70 12.12 -1.24
C LYS A 37 4.88 10.83 -1.23
N ILE A 38 4.77 10.20 -0.08
CA ILE A 38 3.96 8.99 0.06
C ILE A 38 2.51 9.28 -0.30
N CYS A 39 1.94 10.37 0.24
CA CYS A 39 0.56 10.78 -0.06
C CYS A 39 0.37 11.09 -1.55
N LYS A 40 1.35 11.76 -2.16
CA LYS A 40 1.29 12.03 -3.60
C LYS A 40 1.20 10.73 -4.40
N LYS A 41 2.00 9.74 -4.04
CA LYS A 41 1.98 8.44 -4.71
C LYS A 41 0.66 7.72 -4.50
N VAL A 42 0.10 7.76 -3.29
CA VAL A 42 -1.23 7.17 -3.04
C VAL A 42 -2.27 7.80 -3.94
N GLY A 43 -2.26 9.13 -4.07
CA GLY A 43 -3.19 9.83 -4.97
C GLY A 43 -3.01 9.42 -6.44
N GLU A 44 -1.76 9.34 -6.90
CA GLU A 44 -1.46 8.93 -8.27
C GLU A 44 -1.93 7.49 -8.54
N GLU A 45 -1.65 6.56 -7.63
CA GLU A 45 -2.05 5.17 -7.80
C GLU A 45 -3.56 4.99 -7.74
N ALA A 46 -4.25 5.76 -6.89
CA ALA A 46 -5.72 5.74 -6.86
C ALA A 46 -6.29 6.22 -8.19
N SER A 47 -5.70 7.24 -8.79
CA SER A 47 -6.10 7.72 -10.13
C SER A 47 -5.89 6.64 -11.19
N GLU A 48 -4.78 5.91 -11.12
CA GLU A 48 -4.50 4.84 -12.07
C GLU A 48 -5.49 3.68 -11.92
N VAL A 49 -5.95 3.39 -10.70
CA VAL A 49 -7.01 2.39 -10.47
C VAL A 49 -8.28 2.81 -11.23
N ILE A 50 -8.66 4.09 -11.12
CA ILE A 50 -9.84 4.61 -11.79
C ILE A 50 -9.70 4.50 -13.32
N ILE A 51 -8.55 4.89 -13.85
CA ILE A 51 -8.29 4.83 -15.29
C ILE A 51 -8.35 3.38 -15.78
N ALA A 52 -7.69 2.46 -15.07
CA ALA A 52 -7.69 1.05 -15.45
C ALA A 52 -9.11 0.46 -15.44
N ALA A 53 -9.92 0.84 -14.43
CA ALA A 53 -11.31 0.40 -14.35
C ALA A 53 -12.13 0.90 -15.55
N LYS A 54 -11.93 2.16 -15.93
CA LYS A 54 -12.64 2.76 -17.05
C LYS A 54 -12.22 2.16 -18.39
N ASN A 55 -10.98 1.72 -18.50
CA ASN A 55 -10.48 1.02 -19.67
C ASN A 55 -11.02 -0.41 -19.81
N ASN A 56 -11.61 -0.92 -18.72
CA ASN A 56 -12.26 -2.23 -18.69
C ASN A 56 -11.31 -3.40 -19.01
N VAL A 57 -10.04 -3.30 -18.58
CA VAL A 57 -9.06 -4.38 -18.70
C VAL A 57 -8.70 -4.87 -17.30
N ASN A 58 -9.25 -6.03 -16.94
CA ASN A 58 -9.12 -6.54 -15.57
C ASN A 58 -7.68 -6.81 -15.15
N SER A 59 -6.81 -7.23 -16.06
CA SER A 59 -5.40 -7.46 -15.71
C SER A 59 -4.69 -6.16 -15.29
N GLU A 60 -5.00 -5.06 -15.96
CA GLU A 60 -4.46 -3.75 -15.59
C GLU A 60 -5.05 -3.29 -14.27
N LEU A 61 -6.35 -3.49 -14.08
CA LEU A 61 -7.01 -3.11 -12.84
C LEU A 61 -6.44 -3.87 -11.63
N GLN A 62 -6.19 -5.18 -11.78
CA GLN A 62 -5.55 -5.98 -10.74
C GLN A 62 -4.18 -5.42 -10.37
N TYR A 63 -3.39 -5.09 -11.38
CA TYR A 63 -2.06 -4.52 -11.17
C TYR A 63 -2.13 -3.20 -10.38
N GLU A 64 -3.03 -2.32 -10.79
CA GLU A 64 -3.12 -1.01 -10.16
C GLU A 64 -3.69 -1.07 -8.75
N ILE A 65 -4.64 -1.98 -8.49
CA ILE A 65 -5.14 -2.19 -7.13
C ILE A 65 -4.02 -2.70 -6.23
N ALA A 66 -3.22 -3.67 -6.71
CA ALA A 66 -2.10 -4.19 -5.94
C ALA A 66 -1.08 -3.09 -5.65
N ASP A 67 -0.79 -2.25 -6.64
CA ASP A 67 0.14 -1.13 -6.48
C ASP A 67 -0.37 -0.11 -5.45
N LEU A 68 -1.66 0.17 -5.47
CA LEU A 68 -2.28 1.05 -4.48
C LEU A 68 -2.13 0.46 -3.07
N ILE A 69 -2.40 -0.84 -2.92
CA ILE A 69 -2.27 -1.51 -1.61
C ILE A 69 -0.82 -1.44 -1.11
N TYR A 70 0.16 -1.62 -2.01
CA TYR A 70 1.56 -1.48 -1.64
C TYR A 70 1.85 -0.08 -1.09
N HIS A 71 1.42 0.97 -1.81
CA HIS A 71 1.67 2.35 -1.37
C HIS A 71 0.91 2.68 -0.08
N LEU A 72 -0.30 2.12 0.11
CA LEU A 72 -1.02 2.26 1.36
C LEU A 72 -0.27 1.58 2.51
N SER A 73 0.40 0.46 2.24
CA SER A 73 1.23 -0.20 3.27
C SER A 73 2.39 0.68 3.70
N VAL A 74 3.03 1.36 2.75
CA VAL A 74 4.11 2.32 3.07
C VAL A 74 3.56 3.46 3.93
N LEU A 75 2.41 3.99 3.56
CA LEU A 75 1.76 5.06 4.33
C LEU A 75 1.43 4.60 5.75
N MET A 76 0.88 3.40 5.90
CA MET A 76 0.55 2.83 7.21
C MET A 76 1.79 2.74 8.09
N VAL A 77 2.89 2.20 7.57
CA VAL A 77 4.14 2.07 8.33
C VAL A 77 4.65 3.45 8.72
N ASN A 78 4.62 4.41 7.80
CA ASN A 78 5.08 5.78 8.08
C ASN A 78 4.29 6.42 9.20
N GLN A 79 2.98 6.14 9.29
CA GLN A 79 2.08 6.74 10.27
C GLN A 79 1.91 5.89 11.54
N GLY A 80 2.49 4.70 11.60
CA GLY A 80 2.38 3.83 12.76
C GLY A 80 1.05 3.07 12.85
N LEU A 81 0.34 2.93 11.73
CA LEU A 81 -0.89 2.13 11.68
C LEU A 81 -0.57 0.70 11.30
N THR A 82 -1.38 -0.23 11.81
CA THR A 82 -1.23 -1.66 11.51
C THR A 82 -2.43 -2.17 10.72
N TRP A 83 -2.30 -3.37 10.11
CA TRP A 83 -3.44 -4.02 9.48
C TRP A 83 -4.55 -4.30 10.49
N ASP A 84 -4.21 -4.61 11.75
CA ASP A 84 -5.23 -4.80 12.78
C ASP A 84 -6.09 -3.56 12.95
N ASP A 85 -5.48 -2.37 12.94
CA ASP A 85 -6.23 -1.11 13.03
C ASP A 85 -7.24 -1.00 11.89
N ILE A 86 -6.81 -1.32 10.67
CA ILE A 86 -7.64 -1.22 9.47
C ILE A 86 -8.75 -2.28 9.50
N ILE A 87 -8.40 -3.52 9.83
CA ILE A 87 -9.35 -4.62 9.89
C ILE A 87 -10.42 -4.35 10.94
N ASN A 88 -10.03 -3.85 12.11
CA ASN A 88 -10.98 -3.51 13.17
C ASN A 88 -11.94 -2.40 12.72
N GLU A 89 -11.45 -1.42 12.00
CA GLU A 89 -12.29 -0.35 11.47
C GLU A 89 -13.28 -0.89 10.42
N LEU A 90 -12.82 -1.78 9.53
CA LEU A 90 -13.69 -2.41 8.54
C LEU A 90 -14.75 -3.29 9.21
N ALA A 91 -14.37 -4.01 10.27
CA ALA A 91 -15.30 -4.87 10.99
C ALA A 91 -16.49 -4.08 11.55
N LYS A 92 -16.27 -2.84 11.97
CA LYS A 92 -17.34 -1.97 12.46
C LYS A 92 -18.38 -1.65 11.39
N ARG A 93 -17.99 -1.73 10.12
CA ARG A 93 -18.87 -1.42 8.97
C ARG A 93 -19.61 -2.66 8.47
N ARG A 94 -19.29 -3.80 9.04
CA ARG A 94 -19.94 -5.06 8.68
C ARG A 94 -21.35 -5.09 9.29
N LYS A 95 -22.33 -5.30 8.46
CA LYS A 95 -23.73 -5.30 8.88
C LYS A 95 -24.44 -6.57 8.52
#